data_0ff6ade64dd71d7b98f603c281ed68b5
#
_entry.id   0ff6ade64dd71d7b98f603c281ed68b5
#
_cell.length_a   1.000
_cell.length_b   1.000
_cell.length_c   1.000
_cell.angle_alpha   90.00
_cell.angle_beta   90.00
_cell.angle_gamma   90.00
#
_symmetry.space_group_name_H-M   'P 1'
#
loop_
_entity.id
_entity.type
_entity.pdbx_description
1 polymer ?
#
loop_
_entity_poly.entity_id
_entity_poly.type
_entity_poly.pdbx_seq_one_letter_code
_entity_poly.pdbx_strand_id
1 'polypeptide(L)'
;QTTNLPDCPAETVRLWDGYSLLYVQGNERAHGQDLGQPGSCLPKFSTMPFLFCNINQNCNLASRNDYSFWLSSPEPIPMMPVQENDIRPFISRCRVCEAPSMVMAVHSQSSMTPDCPEKWQRLWKGYSFLMVSK
;
A
#
# COMPACT_ATOMS: atom_id res chain seq x y z
N GLN A 1 8.79 -1.35 -10.77
CA GLN A 1 7.95 -1.26 -11.97
C GLN A 1 8.27 -2.38 -12.97
N THR A 2 8.00 -3.61 -12.60
CA THR A 2 8.21 -4.76 -13.50
C THR A 2 7.04 -5.73 -13.38
N THR A 3 6.97 -6.66 -14.35
CA THR A 3 6.04 -7.79 -14.28
C THR A 3 6.60 -8.93 -13.43
N ASN A 4 7.86 -8.85 -13.02
CA ASN A 4 8.46 -9.82 -12.12
C ASN A 4 8.05 -9.49 -10.68
N LEU A 5 7.68 -10.53 -9.93
CA LEU A 5 7.33 -10.35 -8.53
C LEU A 5 8.58 -10.03 -7.72
N PRO A 6 8.53 -8.98 -6.86
CA PRO A 6 9.64 -8.69 -5.97
C PRO A 6 9.71 -9.74 -4.86
N ASP A 7 10.89 -9.92 -4.30
CA ASP A 7 11.06 -10.81 -3.15
C ASP A 7 10.80 -10.05 -1.85
N CYS A 8 10.28 -10.77 -0.85
CA CYS A 8 10.15 -10.20 0.47
C CYS A 8 11.52 -10.05 1.13
N PRO A 9 11.74 -8.97 1.91
CA PRO A 9 12.96 -8.83 2.69
C PRO A 9 13.18 -10.00 3.64
N ALA A 10 14.43 -10.22 4.05
CA ALA A 10 14.76 -11.24 5.02
C ALA A 10 13.95 -11.07 6.30
N GLU A 11 13.56 -12.18 6.91
CA GLU A 11 12.78 -12.22 8.16
C GLU A 11 11.33 -11.71 8.01
N THR A 12 10.87 -11.49 6.78
CA THR A 12 9.47 -11.18 6.52
C THR A 12 8.80 -12.37 5.83
N VAL A 13 7.48 -12.43 5.95
CA VAL A 13 6.67 -13.50 5.41
C VAL A 13 5.75 -12.93 4.33
N ARG A 14 5.69 -13.62 3.18
CA ARG A 14 4.79 -13.24 2.11
C ARG A 14 3.34 -13.49 2.53
N LEU A 15 2.49 -12.47 2.36
CA LEU A 15 1.06 -12.60 2.59
C LEU A 15 0.33 -12.88 1.29
N TRP A 16 0.54 -12.03 0.26
CA TRP A 16 -0.02 -12.27 -1.07
C TRP A 16 0.79 -11.56 -2.14
N ASP A 17 0.58 -11.99 -3.39
CA ASP A 17 1.10 -11.35 -4.59
C ASP A 17 -0.06 -10.67 -5.31
N GLY A 18 0.24 -9.58 -6.02
CA GLY A 18 -0.81 -8.86 -6.68
C GLY A 18 -0.32 -7.88 -7.74
N TYR A 19 -1.14 -6.91 -8.02
CA TYR A 19 -0.92 -5.87 -9.03
C TYR A 19 -0.96 -4.52 -8.35
N SER A 20 -0.07 -3.62 -8.76
CA SER A 20 0.14 -2.33 -8.11
C SER A 20 -0.91 -1.32 -8.53
N LEU A 21 -1.80 -0.97 -7.61
CA LEU A 21 -2.88 -0.01 -7.81
C LEU A 21 -2.41 1.37 -7.36
N LEU A 22 -2.65 2.38 -8.21
CA LEU A 22 -2.39 3.77 -7.86
C LEU A 22 -3.62 4.40 -7.22
N TYR A 23 -4.72 4.52 -7.96
CA TYR A 23 -5.95 5.05 -7.41
C TYR A 23 -7.16 4.63 -8.25
N VAL A 24 -8.34 4.79 -7.68
CA VAL A 24 -9.61 4.62 -8.39
C VAL A 24 -10.36 5.94 -8.39
N GLN A 25 -11.08 6.20 -9.46
CA GLN A 25 -11.93 7.37 -9.61
C GLN A 25 -13.35 6.90 -9.90
N GLY A 26 -14.28 7.29 -9.04
CA GLY A 26 -15.69 6.96 -9.21
C GLY A 26 -16.54 7.83 -8.34
N ASN A 27 -17.81 8.02 -8.72
CA ASN A 27 -18.77 8.86 -8.01
C ASN A 27 -18.21 10.27 -7.75
N GLU A 28 -17.53 10.84 -8.73
CA GLU A 28 -16.90 12.16 -8.70
C GLU A 28 -15.80 12.30 -7.62
N ARG A 29 -15.30 11.19 -7.10
CA ARG A 29 -14.23 11.18 -6.11
C ARG A 29 -13.09 10.28 -6.55
N ALA A 30 -11.89 10.65 -6.14
CA ALA A 30 -10.70 9.84 -6.33
C ALA A 30 -10.27 9.26 -4.99
N HIS A 31 -9.98 7.96 -4.98
CA HIS A 31 -9.48 7.26 -3.80
C HIS A 31 -8.13 6.67 -4.13
N GLY A 32 -7.08 7.18 -3.49
CA GLY A 32 -5.72 6.73 -3.70
C GLY A 32 -5.21 5.88 -2.56
N GLN A 33 -4.24 5.05 -2.90
CA GLN A 33 -3.45 4.31 -1.92
C GLN A 33 -1.98 4.64 -2.19
N ASP A 34 -1.26 5.02 -1.15
CA ASP A 34 0.17 5.26 -1.30
C ASP A 34 0.87 3.94 -1.60
N LEU A 35 1.81 3.97 -2.53
CA LEU A 35 2.67 2.82 -2.76
C LEU A 35 3.45 2.54 -1.47
N GLY A 36 3.48 1.28 -1.09
CA GLY A 36 4.03 0.86 0.20
C GLY A 36 2.95 0.47 1.21
N GLN A 37 1.71 0.89 1.00
CA GLN A 37 0.59 0.45 1.82
C GLN A 37 0.02 -0.87 1.29
N PRO A 38 -0.48 -1.77 2.18
CA PRO A 38 -1.03 -3.05 1.70
C PRO A 38 -2.18 -2.89 0.71
N GLY A 39 -2.99 -1.83 0.84
CA GLY A 39 -4.10 -1.56 -0.07
C GLY A 39 -3.70 -1.19 -1.47
N SER A 40 -2.42 -0.88 -1.71
CA SER A 40 -1.92 -0.60 -3.05
C SER A 40 -1.60 -1.85 -3.85
N CYS A 41 -1.68 -3.03 -3.24
CA CYS A 41 -1.34 -4.30 -3.88
C CYS A 41 -2.57 -5.20 -3.86
N LEU A 42 -3.26 -5.32 -4.99
CA LEU A 42 -4.48 -6.10 -5.09
C LEU A 42 -4.19 -7.47 -5.71
N PRO A 43 -4.71 -8.56 -5.08
CA PRO A 43 -4.46 -9.91 -5.59
C PRO A 43 -4.96 -10.14 -7.00
N LYS A 44 -6.01 -9.45 -7.42
CA LYS A 44 -6.59 -9.59 -8.74
C LYS A 44 -6.68 -8.25 -9.43
N PHE A 45 -6.36 -8.26 -10.73
CA PHE A 45 -6.58 -7.09 -11.57
C PHE A 45 -8.05 -7.03 -11.98
N SER A 46 -8.64 -5.85 -11.91
CA SER A 46 -9.97 -5.56 -12.42
C SER A 46 -10.00 -4.10 -12.84
N THR A 47 -10.76 -3.81 -13.90
CA THR A 47 -10.93 -2.41 -14.33
C THR A 47 -11.61 -1.56 -13.27
N MET A 48 -12.41 -2.16 -12.39
CA MET A 48 -12.99 -1.49 -11.23
C MET A 48 -12.93 -2.44 -10.03
N PRO A 49 -11.85 -2.37 -9.22
CA PRO A 49 -11.64 -3.34 -8.16
C PRO A 49 -12.46 -3.11 -6.90
N PHE A 50 -13.17 -1.97 -6.80
CA PHE A 50 -13.91 -1.64 -5.60
C PHE A 50 -15.39 -1.50 -5.86
N LEU A 51 -16.16 -1.78 -4.81
CA LEU A 51 -17.60 -1.55 -4.76
C LEU A 51 -17.83 -0.22 -4.04
N PHE A 52 -18.56 0.71 -4.67
CA PHE A 52 -18.88 2.00 -4.07
C PHE A 52 -20.23 1.89 -3.36
N CYS A 53 -20.23 2.14 -2.06
CA CYS A 53 -21.44 2.07 -1.24
C CYS A 53 -21.73 3.44 -0.62
N ASN A 54 -23.02 3.81 -0.56
CA ASN A 54 -23.43 5.03 0.12
C ASN A 54 -23.91 4.72 1.55
N ILE A 55 -24.31 5.76 2.28
CA ILE A 55 -24.78 5.65 3.67
C ILE A 55 -25.99 4.75 3.78
N ASN A 56 -26.85 4.70 2.76
CA ASN A 56 -28.08 3.89 2.73
C ASN A 56 -27.80 2.45 2.33
N GLN A 57 -26.54 2.05 2.29
CA GLN A 57 -26.10 0.71 1.90
C GLN A 57 -26.43 0.32 0.46
N ASN A 58 -26.68 1.32 -0.40
CA ASN A 58 -26.78 1.09 -1.83
C ASN A 58 -25.39 1.03 -2.43
N CYS A 59 -25.05 -0.10 -3.02
CA CYS A 59 -23.71 -0.34 -3.55
C CYS A 59 -23.76 -0.45 -5.06
N ASN A 60 -22.83 0.25 -5.73
CA ASN A 60 -22.68 0.25 -7.18
C ASN A 60 -21.31 -0.34 -7.56
N LEU A 61 -21.31 -1.28 -8.50
CA LEU A 61 -20.06 -1.88 -8.95
C LEU A 61 -19.22 -0.89 -9.76
N ALA A 62 -19.78 -0.31 -10.80
CA ALA A 62 -19.08 0.67 -11.61
C ALA A 62 -20.07 1.40 -12.49
N SER A 63 -19.80 2.65 -12.78
CA SER A 63 -20.52 3.41 -13.79
C SER A 63 -19.58 3.71 -14.97
N ARG A 64 -20.13 4.34 -16.04
CA ARG A 64 -19.36 4.67 -17.24
C ARG A 64 -18.13 5.56 -16.95
N ASN A 65 -18.20 6.34 -15.88
CA ASN A 65 -17.18 7.33 -15.56
C ASN A 65 -16.24 6.87 -14.44
N ASP A 66 -16.32 5.60 -14.06
CA ASP A 66 -15.46 5.06 -13.01
C ASP A 66 -14.22 4.44 -13.65
N TYR A 67 -13.05 4.79 -13.12
CA TYR A 67 -11.77 4.32 -13.65
C TYR A 67 -10.86 3.89 -12.52
N SER A 68 -10.02 2.90 -12.81
CA SER A 68 -8.91 2.53 -11.96
C SER A 68 -7.59 2.82 -12.68
N PHE A 69 -6.58 3.22 -11.91
CA PHE A 69 -5.26 3.56 -12.42
C PHE A 69 -4.22 2.70 -11.73
N TRP A 70 -3.40 2.04 -12.53
CA TRP A 70 -2.44 1.05 -12.07
C TRP A 70 -1.03 1.49 -12.44
N LEU A 71 -0.05 1.05 -11.65
CA LEU A 71 1.35 1.35 -11.94
C LEU A 71 1.77 0.55 -13.17
N SER A 72 2.28 1.24 -14.18
CA SER A 72 2.69 0.57 -15.42
C SER A 72 4.00 -0.18 -15.26
N SER A 73 4.15 -1.26 -16.04
CA SER A 73 5.42 -1.95 -16.19
C SER A 73 6.26 -1.27 -17.30
N PRO A 74 7.53 -1.70 -17.50
CA PRO A 74 8.35 -1.15 -18.58
C PRO A 74 7.91 -1.55 -19.98
N GLU A 75 6.98 -2.47 -20.12
CA GLU A 75 6.51 -2.91 -21.43
C GLU A 75 5.89 -1.76 -22.21
N PRO A 76 6.20 -1.62 -23.52
CA PRO A 76 5.61 -0.56 -24.33
C PRO A 76 4.08 -0.69 -24.38
N ILE A 77 3.39 0.42 -24.12
CA ILE A 77 1.93 0.44 -24.16
C ILE A 77 1.45 0.37 -25.61
N PRO A 78 0.57 -0.56 -25.97
CA PRO A 78 0.05 -0.63 -27.34
C PRO A 78 -0.84 0.57 -27.66
N MET A 79 -0.82 0.97 -28.91
CA MET A 79 -1.64 2.11 -29.36
C MET A 79 -3.09 1.72 -29.64
N MET A 80 -3.41 0.43 -29.58
CA MET A 80 -4.77 -0.07 -29.78
C MET A 80 -5.39 -0.45 -28.44
N PRO A 81 -6.72 -0.36 -28.30
CA PRO A 81 -7.38 -0.80 -27.07
C PRO A 81 -7.06 -2.27 -26.78
N VAL A 82 -6.80 -2.58 -25.51
CA VAL A 82 -6.42 -3.91 -25.06
C VAL A 82 -7.53 -4.43 -24.15
N GLN A 83 -7.90 -5.70 -24.33
CA GLN A 83 -8.88 -6.35 -23.45
C GLN A 83 -8.29 -6.61 -22.06
N GLU A 84 -9.16 -6.73 -21.07
CA GLU A 84 -8.75 -6.89 -19.67
C GLU A 84 -7.74 -8.02 -19.47
N ASN A 85 -7.93 -9.15 -20.13
CA ASN A 85 -7.03 -10.30 -19.98
C ASN A 85 -5.65 -10.06 -20.60
N ASP A 86 -5.54 -9.13 -21.54
CA ASP A 86 -4.32 -8.86 -22.28
C ASP A 86 -3.56 -7.68 -21.71
N ILE A 87 -4.11 -6.99 -20.70
CA ILE A 87 -3.49 -5.80 -20.11
C ILE A 87 -2.48 -6.13 -19.02
N ARG A 88 -2.51 -7.34 -18.47
CA ARG A 88 -1.67 -7.74 -17.33
C ARG A 88 -0.17 -7.52 -17.55
N PRO A 89 0.40 -7.77 -18.75
CA PRO A 89 1.84 -7.52 -18.95
C PRO A 89 2.25 -6.05 -18.79
N PHE A 90 1.29 -5.12 -18.88
CA PHE A 90 1.55 -3.69 -18.79
C PHE A 90 1.38 -3.14 -17.37
N ILE A 91 1.07 -4.00 -16.40
CA ILE A 91 0.83 -3.61 -15.01
C ILE A 91 1.92 -4.20 -14.13
N SER A 92 2.49 -3.35 -13.28
CA SER A 92 3.52 -3.78 -12.34
C SER A 92 2.97 -4.74 -11.31
N ARG A 93 3.80 -5.71 -10.93
CA ARG A 93 3.46 -6.68 -9.90
C ARG A 93 3.96 -6.19 -8.55
N CYS A 94 3.31 -6.65 -7.51
CA CYS A 94 3.65 -6.30 -6.14
C CYS A 94 3.50 -7.51 -5.23
N ARG A 95 4.08 -7.41 -4.04
CA ARG A 95 3.99 -8.45 -3.01
C ARG A 95 3.85 -7.78 -1.66
N VAL A 96 2.91 -8.27 -0.85
CA VAL A 96 2.72 -7.81 0.51
C VAL A 96 3.43 -8.75 1.46
N CYS A 97 4.30 -8.19 2.29
CA CYS A 97 5.11 -8.93 3.24
C CYS A 97 4.78 -8.47 4.66
N GLU A 98 4.75 -9.41 5.60
CA GLU A 98 4.52 -9.11 7.00
C GLU A 98 5.83 -9.25 7.76
N ALA A 99 6.19 -8.21 8.51
CA ALA A 99 7.35 -8.22 9.40
C ALA A 99 6.86 -8.31 10.85
N PRO A 100 7.49 -9.15 11.68
CA PRO A 100 7.16 -9.21 13.10
C PRO A 100 7.82 -8.03 13.84
N SER A 101 7.51 -6.80 13.47
CA SER A 101 8.16 -5.63 14.04
C SER A 101 7.12 -4.71 14.69
N MET A 102 7.48 -4.21 15.86
CA MET A 102 6.77 -3.15 16.55
C MET A 102 7.77 -2.05 16.87
N VAL A 103 7.29 -0.82 16.95
CA VAL A 103 8.11 0.32 17.33
C VAL A 103 7.53 0.88 18.61
N MET A 104 8.38 1.10 19.61
CA MET A 104 7.95 1.73 20.86
C MET A 104 9.00 2.72 21.36
N ALA A 105 8.55 3.67 22.14
CA ALA A 105 9.43 4.62 22.82
C ALA A 105 9.54 4.27 24.29
N VAL A 106 10.76 4.23 24.81
CA VAL A 106 11.03 4.02 26.24
C VAL A 106 11.53 5.34 26.79
N HIS A 107 10.89 5.82 27.86
CA HIS A 107 11.20 7.09 28.48
C HIS A 107 11.84 6.89 29.85
N SER A 108 12.86 7.68 30.14
CA SER A 108 13.39 7.80 31.50
C SER A 108 12.98 9.15 32.07
N GLN A 109 12.95 9.26 33.37
CA GLN A 109 12.74 10.55 34.06
C GLN A 109 14.07 11.14 34.54
N SER A 110 15.08 10.97 33.70
CA SER A 110 16.42 11.50 34.00
C SER A 110 17.04 12.03 32.71
N SER A 111 18.21 12.64 32.81
CA SER A 111 18.94 13.09 31.62
C SER A 111 19.66 11.93 30.91
N MET A 112 19.64 10.75 31.45
CA MET A 112 20.28 9.58 30.84
C MET A 112 19.30 8.87 29.96
N THR A 113 19.76 8.46 28.77
CA THR A 113 18.93 7.70 27.82
C THR A 113 18.70 6.29 28.37
N PRO A 114 17.44 5.81 28.38
CA PRO A 114 17.18 4.44 28.81
C PRO A 114 17.63 3.44 27.76
N ASP A 115 17.91 2.22 28.22
CA ASP A 115 18.23 1.12 27.31
C ASP A 115 16.95 0.51 26.75
N CYS A 116 17.06 -0.07 25.55
CA CYS A 116 15.97 -0.87 25.01
C CYS A 116 15.81 -2.16 25.80
N PRO A 117 14.58 -2.70 25.90
CA PRO A 117 14.38 -4.03 26.47
C PRO A 117 15.20 -5.09 25.76
N GLU A 118 15.39 -6.24 26.42
CA GLU A 118 16.13 -7.35 25.86
C GLU A 118 15.49 -7.79 24.54
N LYS A 119 16.32 -8.10 23.55
CA LYS A 119 15.92 -8.49 22.18
C LYS A 119 15.33 -7.37 21.33
N TRP A 120 15.31 -6.16 21.82
CA TRP A 120 14.88 -4.99 21.04
C TRP A 120 16.11 -4.27 20.48
N GLN A 121 15.92 -3.71 19.30
CA GLN A 121 16.97 -2.94 18.64
C GLN A 121 16.66 -1.45 18.70
N ARG A 122 17.66 -0.66 19.11
CA ARG A 122 17.52 0.78 19.17
C ARG A 122 17.50 1.36 17.76
N LEU A 123 16.51 2.23 17.49
CA LEU A 123 16.45 2.98 16.24
C LEU A 123 17.08 4.36 16.39
N TRP A 124 16.68 5.14 17.42
CA TRP A 124 17.29 6.41 17.71
C TRP A 124 17.08 6.79 19.18
N LYS A 125 17.86 7.76 19.62
CA LYS A 125 17.73 8.40 20.92
C LYS A 125 17.16 9.79 20.72
N GLY A 126 16.41 10.27 21.69
CA GLY A 126 15.81 11.59 21.58
C GLY A 126 15.37 12.13 22.94
N TYR A 127 14.46 13.07 22.87
CA TYR A 127 13.96 13.79 24.04
C TYR A 127 12.46 13.53 24.17
N SER A 128 12.03 13.40 25.41
CA SER A 128 10.62 13.11 25.71
C SER A 128 9.79 14.38 25.57
N PHE A 129 8.89 14.36 24.60
CA PHE A 129 8.06 15.53 24.31
C PHE A 129 6.68 15.36 24.95
N LEU A 130 6.28 16.36 25.73
CA LEU A 130 4.90 16.49 26.20
C LEU A 130 4.29 17.72 25.53
N MET A 131 3.56 18.48 26.24
CA MET A 131 3.08 19.77 25.80
C MET A 131 3.93 20.86 26.41
N VAL A 132 4.18 21.93 25.67
CA VAL A 132 4.82 23.11 26.21
C VAL A 132 3.79 24.22 26.16
N SER A 133 3.41 24.73 27.33
CA SER A 133 2.59 25.94 27.46
C SER A 133 3.50 27.16 27.53
N LYS A 134 3.07 28.26 26.87
CA LYS A 134 3.78 29.54 26.96
C LYS A 134 3.45 30.21 28.27
#